data_69586450984d4c9516713f98a1f30789
#
_entry.id   69586450984d4c9516713f98a1f30789
#
_cell.length_a   1.000
_cell.length_b   1.000
_cell.length_c   1.000
_cell.angle_alpha   90.00
_cell.angle_beta   90.00
_cell.angle_gamma   90.00
#
_symmetry.space_group_name_H-M   'P 1'
#
loop_
_entity.id
_entity.type
_entity.pdbx_description
1 polymer ?
#
loop_
_entity_poly.entity_id
_entity_poly.type
_entity_poly.pdbx_seq_one_letter_code
_entity_poly.pdbx_strand_id
1 'polypeptide(L)'
;MCIRDRPYFGSPLKSIRLTSGSFSTLGECVISSKGLEGSGVYAASKSMREGNPLILDLLPDLDLTTLIRRFEKLPKKASRSTIVRKVLRLDKAKTAIFNEFSQCAQLKNIIIAAKSLFISHLGPHPIEEAISTAGGVPQLALNDHLMLKSKPGIFCAGEMLDWEAPTGGYLITGCLATGKWAGSGASDFILH
;
A
#
# COMPACT_ATOMS: atom_id res chain seq x y z
N MET A 1 14.73 5.97 -5.97
CA MET A 1 14.54 7.15 -5.07
C MET A 1 15.73 8.07 -5.16
N CYS A 2 15.53 9.36 -5.00
CA CYS A 2 16.52 10.40 -5.24
C CYS A 2 17.53 10.56 -4.06
N ILE A 3 18.66 11.20 -4.32
CA ILE A 3 19.67 11.53 -3.30
C ILE A 3 19.09 12.32 -2.12
N ARG A 4 18.02 13.08 -2.32
CA ARG A 4 17.36 13.90 -1.29
C ARG A 4 16.66 13.08 -0.21
N ASP A 5 16.29 11.81 -0.49
CA ASP A 5 15.55 10.95 0.43
C ASP A 5 16.47 10.12 1.33
N ARG A 6 17.76 9.99 0.98
CA ARG A 6 18.73 9.20 1.75
C ARG A 6 18.74 9.48 3.26
N PRO A 7 18.65 10.76 3.72
CA PRO A 7 18.65 11.05 5.15
C PRO A 7 17.39 10.53 5.87
N TYR A 8 16.36 10.12 5.12
CA TYR A 8 15.07 9.69 5.65
C TYR A 8 14.79 8.19 5.45
N PHE A 9 15.77 7.42 4.96
CA PHE A 9 15.63 5.97 4.87
C PHE A 9 15.38 5.38 6.26
N GLY A 10 14.37 4.51 6.37
CA GLY A 10 13.83 3.98 7.62
C GLY A 10 12.82 4.89 8.31
N SER A 11 12.58 6.11 7.82
CA SER A 11 11.61 7.02 8.44
C SER A 11 10.17 6.67 8.04
N PRO A 12 9.25 6.57 8.99
CA PRO A 12 7.85 6.34 8.69
C PRO A 12 7.15 7.63 8.24
N LEU A 13 6.25 7.49 7.28
CA LEU A 13 5.25 8.48 6.89
C LEU A 13 3.95 8.11 7.60
N LYS A 14 3.72 8.65 8.78
CA LYS A 14 2.56 8.32 9.62
C LYS A 14 1.33 9.17 9.27
N SER A 15 0.15 8.64 9.60
CA SER A 15 -1.12 9.35 9.41
C SER A 15 -1.23 9.92 8.00
N ILE A 16 -1.18 9.04 7.03
CA ILE A 16 -1.40 9.35 5.62
C ILE A 16 -2.55 8.50 5.09
N ARG A 17 -3.18 8.96 4.02
CA ARG A 17 -4.12 8.12 3.25
C ARG A 17 -3.41 7.66 1.99
N LEU A 18 -3.44 6.35 1.76
CA LEU A 18 -2.96 5.72 0.53
C LEU A 18 -4.17 5.34 -0.30
N THR A 19 -4.16 5.68 -1.58
CA THR A 19 -5.23 5.37 -2.53
C THR A 19 -4.61 4.78 -3.79
N SER A 20 -5.19 3.70 -4.30
CA SER A 20 -4.83 3.10 -5.58
C SER A 20 -6.09 2.51 -6.23
N GLY A 21 -6.51 3.05 -7.37
CA GLY A 21 -7.80 2.71 -7.97
C GLY A 21 -8.97 2.94 -7.01
N SER A 22 -9.76 1.90 -6.77
CA SER A 22 -10.87 1.92 -5.80
C SER A 22 -10.43 1.64 -4.36
N PHE A 23 -9.20 1.19 -4.15
CA PHE A 23 -8.67 0.92 -2.81
C PHE A 23 -8.24 2.22 -2.11
N SER A 24 -8.61 2.37 -0.84
CA SER A 24 -8.17 3.49 0.00
C SER A 24 -8.04 3.05 1.45
N THR A 25 -6.93 3.41 2.09
CA THR A 25 -6.70 3.12 3.51
C THR A 25 -6.01 4.29 4.20
N LEU A 26 -6.32 4.48 5.49
CA LEU A 26 -5.52 5.29 6.40
C LEU A 26 -4.44 4.41 7.01
N GLY A 27 -3.21 4.91 7.06
CA GLY A 27 -2.12 4.12 7.62
C GLY A 27 -0.79 4.83 7.56
N GLU A 28 0.24 4.03 7.42
CA GLU A 28 1.61 4.49 7.29
C GLU A 28 2.37 3.71 6.22
N CYS A 29 3.44 4.30 5.74
CA CYS A 29 4.46 3.60 4.98
C CYS A 29 5.85 4.07 5.40
N VAL A 30 6.89 3.38 4.97
CA VAL A 30 8.28 3.67 5.31
C VAL A 30 9.04 4.03 4.05
N ILE A 31 9.87 5.05 4.14
CA ILE A 31 10.80 5.43 3.07
C ILE A 31 11.99 4.45 3.14
N SER A 32 12.24 3.67 2.09
CA SER A 32 13.42 2.81 2.00
C SER A 32 14.34 3.22 0.86
N SER A 33 15.51 2.63 0.81
CA SER A 33 16.46 2.83 -0.30
C SER A 33 15.90 2.32 -1.64
N LYS A 34 14.95 1.42 -1.59
CA LYS A 34 14.35 0.77 -2.75
C LYS A 34 12.99 1.37 -3.15
N GLY A 35 12.32 2.10 -2.26
CA GLY A 35 11.01 2.68 -2.54
C GLY A 35 10.21 2.99 -1.28
N LEU A 36 8.89 2.83 -1.38
CA LEU A 36 7.98 2.90 -0.24
C LEU A 36 7.58 1.49 0.16
N GLU A 37 7.64 1.20 1.45
CA GLU A 37 7.35 -0.10 2.05
C GLU A 37 6.37 0.05 3.22
N GLY A 38 5.91 -1.07 3.78
CA GLY A 38 5.07 -1.10 4.96
C GLY A 38 3.61 -1.43 4.66
N SER A 39 2.83 -1.62 5.72
CA SER A 39 1.47 -2.19 5.67
C SER A 39 0.52 -1.47 4.73
N GLY A 40 0.59 -0.13 4.66
CA GLY A 40 -0.25 0.66 3.75
C GLY A 40 0.05 0.40 2.28
N VAL A 41 1.34 0.27 1.91
CA VAL A 41 1.76 -0.03 0.55
C VAL A 41 1.42 -1.49 0.20
N TYR A 42 1.64 -2.42 1.12
CA TYR A 42 1.32 -3.83 0.89
C TYR A 42 -0.18 -4.03 0.64
N ALA A 43 -1.03 -3.35 1.41
CA ALA A 43 -2.48 -3.39 1.21
C ALA A 43 -2.93 -2.79 -0.15
N ALA A 44 -2.19 -1.81 -0.69
CA ALA A 44 -2.45 -1.21 -2.00
C ALA A 44 -1.86 -2.03 -3.16
N SER A 45 -0.98 -2.99 -2.89
CA SER A 45 -0.12 -3.64 -3.90
C SER A 45 -0.90 -4.35 -5.00
N LYS A 46 -2.04 -4.98 -4.69
CA LYS A 46 -2.92 -5.61 -5.67
C LYS A 46 -3.37 -4.59 -6.72
N SER A 47 -3.95 -3.48 -6.29
CA SER A 47 -4.43 -2.43 -7.18
C SER A 47 -3.29 -1.81 -8.00
N MET A 48 -2.10 -1.66 -7.41
CA MET A 48 -0.91 -1.16 -8.11
C MET A 48 -0.44 -2.14 -9.21
N ARG A 49 -0.47 -3.46 -8.95
CA ARG A 49 -0.16 -4.47 -9.96
C ARG A 49 -1.17 -4.50 -11.11
N GLU A 50 -2.41 -4.12 -10.86
CA GLU A 50 -3.46 -3.94 -11.86
C GLU A 50 -3.28 -2.66 -12.71
N GLY A 51 -2.22 -1.89 -12.46
CA GLY A 51 -1.85 -0.70 -13.22
C GLY A 51 -2.39 0.61 -12.65
N ASN A 52 -3.03 0.58 -11.49
CA ASN A 52 -3.52 1.80 -10.86
C ASN A 52 -2.37 2.57 -10.17
N PRO A 53 -2.38 3.91 -10.25
CA PRO A 53 -1.36 4.73 -9.60
C PRO A 53 -1.48 4.68 -8.07
N LEU A 54 -0.37 4.90 -7.37
CA LEU A 54 -0.36 5.17 -5.94
C LEU A 54 -0.46 6.67 -5.70
N ILE A 55 -1.43 7.08 -4.90
CA ILE A 55 -1.69 8.47 -4.53
C ILE A 55 -1.63 8.57 -3.00
N LEU A 56 -0.90 9.55 -2.50
CA LEU A 56 -0.81 9.84 -1.07
C LEU A 56 -1.52 11.15 -0.73
N ASP A 57 -2.42 11.11 0.25
CA ASP A 57 -2.83 12.29 0.99
C ASP A 57 -1.95 12.39 2.26
N LEU A 58 -1.08 13.40 2.29
CA LEU A 58 -0.14 13.60 3.41
C LEU A 58 -0.80 14.23 4.64
N LEU A 59 -2.03 14.72 4.50
CA LEU A 59 -2.78 15.48 5.52
C LEU A 59 -4.25 15.05 5.56
N PRO A 60 -4.56 13.76 5.77
CA PRO A 60 -5.94 13.27 5.69
C PRO A 60 -6.89 13.91 6.71
N ASP A 61 -6.37 14.37 7.84
CA ASP A 61 -7.13 15.01 8.92
C ASP A 61 -7.46 16.49 8.65
N LEU A 62 -6.94 17.07 7.57
CA LEU A 62 -7.18 18.46 7.18
C LEU A 62 -7.93 18.54 5.86
N ASP A 63 -9.03 19.29 5.86
CA ASP A 63 -9.76 19.60 4.64
C ASP A 63 -9.07 20.69 3.82
N LEU A 64 -9.43 20.76 2.53
CA LEU A 64 -8.90 21.76 1.61
C LEU A 64 -9.23 23.19 2.06
N THR A 65 -10.42 23.42 2.62
CA THR A 65 -10.88 24.73 3.08
C THR A 65 -9.97 25.26 4.19
N THR A 66 -9.62 24.41 5.13
CA THR A 66 -8.69 24.77 6.21
C THR A 66 -7.29 25.11 5.69
N LEU A 67 -6.79 24.35 4.72
CA LEU A 67 -5.48 24.61 4.10
C LEU A 67 -5.50 25.89 3.28
N ILE A 68 -6.57 26.16 2.53
CA ILE A 68 -6.76 27.41 1.76
C ILE A 68 -6.80 28.61 2.72
N ARG A 69 -7.57 28.56 3.81
CA ARG A 69 -7.60 29.65 4.81
C ARG A 69 -6.21 29.93 5.42
N ARG A 70 -5.41 28.89 5.64
CA ARG A 70 -4.01 29.09 6.10
C ARG A 70 -3.15 29.76 5.02
N PHE A 71 -3.35 29.39 3.76
CA PHE A 71 -2.62 29.97 2.63
C PHE A 71 -2.96 31.44 2.41
N GLU A 72 -4.24 31.81 2.50
CA GLU A 72 -4.73 33.21 2.34
C GLU A 72 -4.13 34.17 3.38
N LYS A 73 -3.73 33.66 4.55
CA LYS A 73 -3.04 34.43 5.60
C LYS A 73 -1.57 34.71 5.29
N LEU A 74 -1.01 34.13 4.22
CA LEU A 74 0.37 34.37 3.86
C LEU A 74 0.53 35.61 2.99
N PRO A 75 1.71 36.27 3.02
CA PRO A 75 2.04 37.33 2.07
C PRO A 75 1.93 36.82 0.62
N LYS A 76 1.46 37.67 -0.31
CA LYS A 76 1.32 37.32 -1.74
C LYS A 76 2.60 36.77 -2.39
N LYS A 77 3.77 37.13 -1.86
CA LYS A 77 5.09 36.68 -2.35
C LYS A 77 5.65 35.50 -1.53
N ALA A 78 4.82 34.74 -0.83
CA ALA A 78 5.29 33.61 -0.06
C ALA A 78 5.98 32.57 -0.94
N SER A 79 7.16 32.12 -0.52
CA SER A 79 7.90 31.07 -1.23
C SER A 79 7.28 29.69 -1.01
N ARG A 80 7.59 28.74 -1.90
CA ARG A 80 7.20 27.33 -1.76
C ARG A 80 7.54 26.77 -0.37
N SER A 81 8.77 26.99 0.11
CA SER A 81 9.23 26.52 1.43
C SER A 81 8.42 27.13 2.57
N THR A 82 8.01 28.39 2.44
CA THR A 82 7.12 29.05 3.41
C THR A 82 5.74 28.39 3.44
N ILE A 83 5.17 28.06 2.29
CA ILE A 83 3.88 27.38 2.19
C ILE A 83 3.97 26.00 2.82
N VAL A 84 4.96 25.18 2.45
CA VAL A 84 5.15 23.84 3.03
C VAL A 84 5.27 23.91 4.55
N ARG A 85 6.06 24.85 5.09
CA ARG A 85 6.29 24.99 6.53
C ARG A 85 5.08 25.57 7.27
N LYS A 86 4.43 26.62 6.76
CA LYS A 86 3.41 27.38 7.50
C LYS A 86 1.98 26.90 7.23
N VAL A 87 1.68 26.43 6.03
CA VAL A 87 0.35 25.95 5.62
C VAL A 87 0.23 24.47 5.83
N LEU A 88 1.09 23.68 5.19
CA LEU A 88 1.01 22.22 5.24
C LEU A 88 1.53 21.66 6.57
N ARG A 89 2.56 22.27 7.17
CA ARG A 89 3.19 21.84 8.43
C ARG A 89 3.61 20.37 8.40
N LEU A 90 4.12 19.93 7.26
CA LEU A 90 4.65 18.59 7.10
C LEU A 90 5.88 18.37 7.98
N ASP A 91 6.02 17.20 8.56
CA ASP A 91 7.28 16.76 9.17
C ASP A 91 8.38 16.59 8.12
N LYS A 92 9.59 16.29 8.57
CA LYS A 92 10.75 16.20 7.68
C LYS A 92 10.63 15.11 6.63
N ALA A 93 10.11 13.91 7.02
CA ALA A 93 9.95 12.79 6.11
C ALA A 93 8.87 13.06 5.05
N LYS A 94 7.69 13.54 5.48
CA LYS A 94 6.63 13.98 4.55
C LYS A 94 7.10 15.12 3.65
N THR A 95 7.91 16.05 4.16
CA THR A 95 8.47 17.14 3.35
C THR A 95 9.43 16.61 2.28
N ALA A 96 10.24 15.60 2.59
CA ALA A 96 11.16 14.99 1.63
C ALA A 96 10.38 14.34 0.47
N ILE A 97 9.44 13.46 0.78
CA ILE A 97 8.57 12.81 -0.22
C ILE A 97 7.76 13.84 -1.01
N PHE A 98 7.20 14.84 -0.35
CA PHE A 98 6.48 15.91 -1.04
C PHE A 98 7.36 16.66 -2.05
N ASN A 99 8.60 16.99 -1.68
CA ASN A 99 9.52 17.69 -2.59
C ASN A 99 9.99 16.81 -3.75
N GLU A 100 10.09 15.49 -3.54
CA GLU A 100 10.49 14.54 -4.57
C GLU A 100 9.41 14.41 -5.65
N PHE A 101 8.16 14.19 -5.25
CA PHE A 101 7.08 13.86 -6.17
C PHE A 101 6.20 15.05 -6.57
N SER A 102 6.25 16.19 -5.88
CA SER A 102 5.48 17.36 -6.26
C SER A 102 6.30 18.33 -7.09
N GLN A 103 6.33 18.15 -8.38
CA GLN A 103 6.98 19.09 -9.33
C GLN A 103 6.06 20.27 -9.70
N CYS A 104 5.21 20.71 -8.78
CA CYS A 104 4.25 21.79 -9.03
C CYS A 104 4.93 23.11 -9.29
N ALA A 105 4.90 23.58 -10.51
CA ALA A 105 5.41 24.90 -10.89
C ALA A 105 4.61 26.05 -10.26
N GLN A 106 3.31 25.85 -9.97
CA GLN A 106 2.43 26.88 -9.45
C GLN A 106 2.16 26.73 -7.95
N LEU A 107 2.38 27.83 -7.21
CA LEU A 107 2.23 27.85 -5.75
C LEU A 107 0.82 27.44 -5.27
N LYS A 108 -0.22 27.84 -6.01
CA LYS A 108 -1.61 27.48 -5.69
C LYS A 108 -1.90 25.98 -5.77
N ASN A 109 -1.11 25.21 -6.51
CA ASN A 109 -1.27 23.77 -6.65
C ASN A 109 -0.58 22.97 -5.55
N ILE A 110 0.22 23.63 -4.70
CA ILE A 110 0.97 22.97 -3.61
C ILE A 110 0.01 22.27 -2.62
N ILE A 111 -1.11 22.92 -2.30
CA ILE A 111 -2.10 22.37 -1.35
C ILE A 111 -2.76 21.12 -1.95
N ILE A 112 -3.17 21.20 -3.21
CA ILE A 112 -3.78 20.07 -3.93
C ILE A 112 -2.81 18.92 -4.03
N ALA A 113 -1.54 19.21 -4.37
CA ALA A 113 -0.49 18.20 -4.44
C ALA A 113 -0.24 17.51 -3.08
N ALA A 114 -0.37 18.21 -1.96
CA ALA A 114 -0.22 17.61 -0.64
C ALA A 114 -1.40 16.68 -0.26
N LYS A 115 -2.59 16.94 -0.81
CA LYS A 115 -3.81 16.12 -0.64
C LYS A 115 -3.91 14.99 -1.66
N SER A 116 -3.17 15.07 -2.75
CA SER A 116 -3.22 14.09 -3.84
C SER A 116 -1.84 14.03 -4.50
N LEU A 117 -0.87 13.50 -3.75
CA LEU A 117 0.50 13.35 -4.21
C LEU A 117 0.64 12.07 -5.02
N PHE A 118 0.82 12.22 -6.32
CA PHE A 118 1.06 11.11 -7.22
C PHE A 118 2.47 10.54 -7.01
N ILE A 119 2.56 9.24 -6.71
CA ILE A 119 3.82 8.53 -6.55
C ILE A 119 4.08 7.71 -7.81
N SER A 120 5.06 8.15 -8.59
CA SER A 120 5.54 7.35 -9.72
C SER A 120 6.35 6.17 -9.19
N HIS A 121 6.06 4.97 -9.68
CA HIS A 121 6.73 3.74 -9.31
C HIS A 121 6.90 2.82 -10.53
N LEU A 122 7.84 1.88 -10.44
CA LEU A 122 8.13 0.89 -11.48
C LEU A 122 7.40 -0.45 -11.24
N GLY A 123 6.57 -0.50 -10.22
CA GLY A 123 5.91 -1.73 -9.78
C GLY A 123 6.49 -2.28 -8.47
N PRO A 124 6.08 -3.50 -8.08
CA PRO A 124 6.64 -4.21 -6.93
C PRO A 124 8.08 -4.63 -7.18
N HIS A 125 8.77 -5.00 -6.11
CA HIS A 125 10.09 -5.64 -6.17
C HIS A 125 10.01 -7.02 -6.86
N PRO A 126 11.15 -7.56 -7.32
CA PRO A 126 11.23 -8.91 -7.84
C PRO A 126 10.65 -9.94 -6.88
N ILE A 127 10.11 -11.04 -7.41
CA ILE A 127 9.41 -12.07 -6.63
C ILE A 127 10.33 -12.72 -5.58
N GLU A 128 11.63 -12.76 -5.84
CA GLU A 128 12.65 -13.28 -4.92
C GLU A 128 12.75 -12.48 -3.61
N GLU A 129 12.27 -11.22 -3.61
CA GLU A 129 12.23 -10.35 -2.44
C GLU A 129 10.82 -10.27 -1.82
N ALA A 130 9.85 -11.00 -2.37
CA ALA A 130 8.48 -10.96 -1.88
C ALA A 130 8.35 -11.65 -0.53
N ILE A 131 7.63 -11.00 0.40
CA ILE A 131 7.27 -11.61 1.71
C ILE A 131 5.95 -12.38 1.65
N SER A 132 5.18 -12.19 0.59
CA SER A 132 3.95 -12.90 0.25
C SER A 132 3.72 -12.79 -1.25
N THR A 133 3.07 -13.78 -1.85
CA THR A 133 2.84 -13.84 -3.29
C THR A 133 1.36 -13.91 -3.60
N ALA A 134 0.98 -13.44 -4.79
CA ALA A 134 -0.34 -13.62 -5.37
C ALA A 134 -0.29 -14.72 -6.44
N GLY A 135 -1.43 -15.33 -6.71
CA GLY A 135 -1.55 -16.47 -7.60
C GLY A 135 -1.42 -17.79 -6.84
N GLY A 136 -1.74 -18.88 -7.51
CA GLY A 136 -1.72 -20.20 -6.91
C GLY A 136 -2.77 -21.12 -7.52
N VAL A 137 -3.19 -22.13 -6.75
CA VAL A 137 -4.21 -23.09 -7.17
C VAL A 137 -5.59 -22.40 -7.09
N PRO A 138 -6.29 -22.20 -8.23
CA PRO A 138 -7.57 -21.51 -8.24
C PRO A 138 -8.66 -22.35 -7.55
N GLN A 139 -9.57 -21.70 -6.86
CA GLN A 139 -10.63 -22.37 -6.13
C GLN A 139 -11.50 -23.25 -7.04
N LEU A 140 -11.68 -22.88 -8.31
CA LEU A 140 -12.41 -23.69 -9.30
C LEU A 140 -11.77 -25.05 -9.58
N ALA A 141 -10.48 -25.21 -9.35
CA ALA A 141 -9.75 -26.47 -9.50
C ALA A 141 -9.95 -27.43 -8.31
N LEU A 142 -10.56 -26.95 -7.21
CA LEU A 142 -10.74 -27.68 -5.96
C LEU A 142 -12.20 -28.05 -5.73
N ASN A 143 -12.43 -29.15 -5.01
CA ASN A 143 -13.73 -29.46 -4.43
C ASN A 143 -13.91 -28.76 -3.08
N ASP A 144 -15.05 -28.98 -2.42
CA ASP A 144 -15.41 -28.36 -1.14
C ASP A 144 -14.46 -28.71 0.02
N HIS A 145 -13.69 -29.78 -0.11
CA HIS A 145 -12.69 -30.22 0.87
C HIS A 145 -11.26 -29.83 0.47
N LEU A 146 -11.09 -28.91 -0.48
CA LEU A 146 -9.81 -28.43 -1.00
C LEU A 146 -8.97 -29.53 -1.68
N MET A 147 -9.60 -30.60 -2.18
CA MET A 147 -8.96 -31.64 -2.99
C MET A 147 -8.99 -31.24 -4.46
N LEU A 148 -7.88 -31.47 -5.18
CA LEU A 148 -7.82 -31.25 -6.64
C LEU A 148 -8.80 -32.12 -7.38
N LYS A 149 -9.70 -31.51 -8.17
CA LYS A 149 -10.66 -32.23 -9.03
C LYS A 149 -9.98 -33.09 -10.09
N SER A 150 -8.83 -32.62 -10.59
CA SER A 150 -8.04 -33.30 -11.63
C SER A 150 -7.17 -34.43 -11.11
N LYS A 151 -6.90 -34.46 -9.79
CA LYS A 151 -6.05 -35.47 -9.14
C LYS A 151 -6.60 -35.81 -7.74
N PRO A 152 -7.58 -36.71 -7.66
CA PRO A 152 -8.12 -37.17 -6.37
C PRO A 152 -7.01 -37.65 -5.42
N GLY A 153 -7.15 -37.34 -4.14
CA GLY A 153 -6.17 -37.66 -3.10
C GLY A 153 -5.10 -36.59 -2.88
N ILE A 154 -5.08 -35.51 -3.69
CA ILE A 154 -4.17 -34.36 -3.48
C ILE A 154 -5.00 -33.18 -2.96
N PHE A 155 -4.58 -32.65 -1.79
CA PHE A 155 -5.23 -31.53 -1.12
C PHE A 155 -4.30 -30.33 -1.13
N CYS A 156 -4.86 -29.12 -1.29
CA CYS A 156 -4.13 -27.86 -1.33
C CYS A 156 -4.63 -26.95 -0.20
N ALA A 157 -3.71 -26.27 0.49
CA ALA A 157 -4.07 -25.36 1.58
C ALA A 157 -3.06 -24.24 1.73
N GLY A 158 -3.42 -23.21 2.47
CA GLY A 158 -2.51 -22.11 2.80
C GLY A 158 -2.24 -21.19 1.63
N GLU A 159 -1.05 -20.65 1.57
CA GLU A 159 -0.64 -19.65 0.59
C GLU A 159 -0.51 -20.20 -0.83
N MET A 160 -0.48 -21.54 -1.01
CA MET A 160 -0.53 -22.13 -2.34
C MET A 160 -1.89 -21.97 -3.04
N LEU A 161 -2.94 -21.61 -2.32
CA LEU A 161 -4.24 -21.28 -2.90
C LEU A 161 -4.19 -19.88 -3.55
N ASP A 162 -4.96 -19.69 -4.63
CA ASP A 162 -5.06 -18.39 -5.31
C ASP A 162 -5.94 -17.43 -4.51
N TRP A 163 -5.30 -16.71 -3.59
CA TRP A 163 -5.91 -15.66 -2.80
C TRP A 163 -4.87 -14.67 -2.30
N GLU A 164 -5.31 -13.47 -1.93
CA GLU A 164 -4.46 -12.45 -1.31
C GLU A 164 -5.03 -12.06 0.05
N ALA A 165 -4.22 -12.24 1.09
CA ALA A 165 -4.60 -11.83 2.42
C ALA A 165 -4.37 -10.33 2.61
N PRO A 166 -5.27 -9.60 3.28
CA PRO A 166 -4.96 -8.28 3.80
C PRO A 166 -3.90 -8.37 4.89
N THR A 167 -3.25 -7.25 5.20
CA THR A 167 -2.28 -7.17 6.30
C THR A 167 -2.96 -7.41 7.67
N GLY A 168 -2.17 -7.72 8.72
CA GLY A 168 -2.71 -7.88 10.07
C GLY A 168 -2.97 -9.33 10.51
N GLY A 169 -2.17 -10.29 10.02
CA GLY A 169 -2.22 -11.70 10.47
C GLY A 169 -3.24 -12.57 9.74
N TYR A 170 -3.98 -12.02 8.79
CA TYR A 170 -4.99 -12.76 8.03
C TYR A 170 -4.40 -13.93 7.24
N LEU A 171 -3.18 -13.79 6.69
CA LEU A 171 -2.52 -14.87 5.94
C LEU A 171 -2.33 -16.11 6.81
N ILE A 172 -1.75 -15.97 7.99
CA ILE A 172 -1.51 -17.09 8.92
C ILE A 172 -2.83 -17.72 9.35
N THR A 173 -3.83 -16.90 9.68
CA THR A 173 -5.16 -17.39 10.07
C THR A 173 -5.82 -18.20 8.95
N GLY A 174 -5.77 -17.70 7.72
CA GLY A 174 -6.29 -18.39 6.54
C GLY A 174 -5.53 -19.69 6.24
N CYS A 175 -4.19 -19.69 6.38
CA CYS A 175 -3.39 -20.89 6.21
C CYS A 175 -3.74 -21.99 7.24
N LEU A 176 -3.93 -21.61 8.51
CA LEU A 176 -4.34 -22.54 9.56
C LEU A 176 -5.75 -23.08 9.32
N ALA A 177 -6.70 -22.22 8.95
CA ALA A 177 -8.07 -22.61 8.68
C ALA A 177 -8.17 -23.56 7.49
N THR A 178 -7.55 -23.22 6.36
CA THR A 178 -7.55 -24.06 5.15
C THR A 178 -6.76 -25.36 5.36
N GLY A 179 -5.65 -25.32 6.11
CA GLY A 179 -4.88 -26.51 6.48
C GLY A 179 -5.70 -27.49 7.31
N LYS A 180 -6.43 -27.00 8.33
CA LYS A 180 -7.35 -27.83 9.10
C LYS A 180 -8.46 -28.42 8.23
N TRP A 181 -9.04 -27.61 7.36
CA TRP A 181 -10.13 -28.04 6.48
C TRP A 181 -9.69 -29.12 5.48
N ALA A 182 -8.57 -28.89 4.80
CA ALA A 182 -7.97 -29.87 3.89
C ALA A 182 -7.56 -31.17 4.61
N GLY A 183 -7.02 -31.06 5.83
CA GLY A 183 -6.66 -32.22 6.65
C GLY A 183 -7.87 -33.08 7.03
N SER A 184 -9.00 -32.47 7.40
CA SER A 184 -10.26 -33.20 7.62
C SER A 184 -10.73 -33.89 6.35
N GLY A 185 -10.72 -33.19 5.21
CA GLY A 185 -11.09 -33.79 3.93
C GLY A 185 -10.19 -34.96 3.51
N ALA A 186 -8.89 -34.87 3.79
CA ALA A 186 -7.95 -35.95 3.51
C ALA A 186 -8.23 -37.18 4.40
N SER A 187 -8.53 -36.97 5.68
CA SER A 187 -8.93 -38.05 6.59
C SER A 187 -10.17 -38.78 6.11
N ASP A 188 -11.20 -38.03 5.74
CA ASP A 188 -12.45 -38.60 5.22
C ASP A 188 -12.24 -39.35 3.91
N PHE A 189 -11.37 -38.85 3.03
CA PHE A 189 -11.02 -39.49 1.76
C PHE A 189 -10.30 -40.83 1.93
N ILE A 190 -9.51 -41.01 2.99
CA ILE A 190 -8.76 -42.23 3.27
C ILE A 190 -9.67 -43.29 3.92
N LEU A 191 -10.68 -42.84 4.68
CA LEU A 191 -11.57 -43.73 5.44
C LEU A 191 -12.74 -44.25 4.60
N HIS A 192 -12.97 -43.71 3.42
CA HIS A 192 -14.03 -44.06 2.49
C HIS A 192 -13.49 -44.45 1.11
#